data_49c0a7497d93972647a263233b137b7f
#
_entry.id   49c0a7497d93972647a263233b137b7f
#
_cell.length_a   1.000
_cell.length_b   1.000
_cell.length_c   1.000
_cell.angle_alpha   90.00
_cell.angle_beta   90.00
_cell.angle_gamma   90.00
#
_symmetry.space_group_name_H-M   'P 1'
#
loop_
_entity.id
_entity.type
_entity.pdbx_description
1 polymer ?
#
loop_
_entity_poly.entity_id
_entity_poly.type
_entity_poly.pdbx_seq_one_letter_code
_entity_poly.pdbx_strand_id
1 'polypeptide(L)'
;IWRLQHGEVEGISPKLAVIMIGTNNTGHRQDPPEQTAAGIKKILAELKKRLPKTKVLLLAVFPRGATTDDKLRKINTGINKIIRKFAKRKNVSFLDINPTFLDDDGNLSKDVMPDLLHPHEKGYRMWAEAMEPTIKKLMGG
;
A
#
# COMPACT_ATOMS: atom_id res chain seq x y z
N ILE A 1 -1.25 -0.45 -14.50
CA ILE A 1 -1.93 0.54 -15.35
C ILE A 1 -2.60 -0.16 -16.53
N TRP A 2 -1.89 -0.99 -17.28
CA TRP A 2 -2.41 -1.66 -18.46
C TRP A 2 -3.75 -2.39 -18.18
N ARG A 3 -3.84 -3.19 -17.12
CA ARG A 3 -5.08 -3.88 -16.71
C ARG A 3 -6.23 -2.92 -16.50
N LEU A 4 -6.01 -1.82 -15.77
CA LEU A 4 -7.04 -0.81 -15.57
C LEU A 4 -7.55 -0.21 -16.88
N GLN A 5 -6.69 -0.14 -17.91
CA GLN A 5 -7.02 0.42 -19.22
C GLN A 5 -7.71 -0.59 -20.15
N HIS A 6 -7.63 -1.89 -19.84
CA HIS A 6 -8.08 -2.98 -20.71
C HIS A 6 -9.08 -3.91 -20.02
N GLY A 7 -10.10 -3.34 -19.37
CA GLY A 7 -11.29 -4.07 -18.95
C GLY A 7 -11.37 -4.48 -17.48
N GLU A 8 -10.28 -4.51 -16.72
CA GLU A 8 -10.28 -5.00 -15.32
C GLU A 8 -11.28 -4.29 -14.38
N VAL A 9 -11.71 -3.09 -14.73
CA VAL A 9 -12.65 -2.29 -13.92
C VAL A 9 -13.90 -1.91 -14.69
N GLU A 10 -14.13 -2.51 -15.86
CA GLU A 10 -15.34 -2.26 -16.66
C GLU A 10 -16.53 -3.00 -16.04
N GLY A 11 -17.69 -2.37 -16.06
CA GLY A 11 -18.94 -2.97 -15.55
C GLY A 11 -19.06 -3.04 -14.03
N ILE A 12 -18.07 -2.55 -13.27
CA ILE A 12 -18.13 -2.53 -11.81
C ILE A 12 -18.16 -1.10 -11.24
N SER A 13 -18.77 -0.97 -10.05
CA SER A 13 -18.86 0.32 -9.32
C SER A 13 -18.57 0.10 -7.83
N PRO A 14 -17.34 -0.27 -7.46
CA PRO A 14 -17.02 -0.53 -6.07
C PRO A 14 -17.11 0.76 -5.23
N LYS A 15 -17.60 0.64 -3.99
CA LYS A 15 -17.61 1.76 -3.03
C LYS A 15 -16.19 2.14 -2.59
N LEU A 16 -15.31 1.13 -2.47
CA LEU A 16 -13.94 1.28 -1.98
C LEU A 16 -12.99 0.38 -2.79
N ALA A 17 -11.83 0.92 -3.13
CA ALA A 17 -10.68 0.18 -3.63
C ALA A 17 -9.53 0.30 -2.63
N VAL A 18 -8.99 -0.84 -2.17
CA VAL A 18 -7.80 -0.88 -1.30
C VAL A 18 -6.59 -1.19 -2.16
N ILE A 19 -5.54 -0.40 -2.01
CA ILE A 19 -4.32 -0.51 -2.84
C ILE A 19 -3.10 -0.57 -1.94
N MET A 20 -2.30 -1.64 -2.09
CA MET A 20 -0.93 -1.75 -1.57
C MET A 20 -0.06 -2.25 -2.72
N ILE A 21 0.89 -1.43 -3.17
CA ILE A 21 1.72 -1.73 -4.35
C ILE A 21 3.04 -0.95 -4.29
N GLY A 22 4.10 -1.51 -4.87
CA GLY A 22 5.40 -0.83 -5.01
C GLY A 22 6.60 -1.65 -4.54
N THR A 23 6.41 -2.67 -3.71
CA THR A 23 7.51 -3.47 -3.14
C THR A 23 8.36 -4.18 -4.21
N ASN A 24 7.77 -4.57 -5.35
CA ASN A 24 8.55 -5.22 -6.44
C ASN A 24 9.47 -4.24 -7.16
N ASN A 25 9.09 -2.97 -7.28
CA ASN A 25 9.98 -1.92 -7.78
C ASN A 25 11.22 -1.80 -6.89
N THR A 26 11.02 -1.88 -5.58
CA THR A 26 12.11 -1.87 -4.59
C THR A 26 12.99 -3.12 -4.72
N GLY A 27 12.39 -4.31 -4.75
CA GLY A 27 13.13 -5.58 -4.69
C GLY A 27 13.88 -5.94 -5.96
N HIS A 28 13.22 -5.86 -7.11
CA HIS A 28 13.80 -6.30 -8.37
C HIS A 28 14.63 -5.22 -9.06
N ARG A 29 14.18 -3.98 -9.02
CA ARG A 29 14.74 -2.88 -9.78
C ARG A 29 15.51 -1.88 -8.94
N GLN A 30 15.23 -1.85 -7.63
CA GLN A 30 15.73 -0.85 -6.71
C GLN A 30 15.50 0.58 -7.23
N ASP A 31 14.32 0.79 -7.85
CA ASP A 31 13.92 2.09 -8.37
C ASP A 31 13.96 3.15 -7.27
N PRO A 32 14.38 4.38 -7.58
CA PRO A 32 14.27 5.50 -6.66
C PRO A 32 12.83 5.66 -6.16
N PRO A 33 12.63 6.04 -4.88
CA PRO A 33 11.28 6.21 -4.30
C PRO A 33 10.34 7.07 -5.14
N GLU A 34 10.87 8.11 -5.79
CA GLU A 34 10.13 9.05 -6.62
C GLU A 34 9.52 8.37 -7.85
N GLN A 35 10.23 7.43 -8.47
CA GLN A 35 9.74 6.70 -9.65
C GLN A 35 8.58 5.77 -9.28
N THR A 36 8.71 5.02 -8.17
CA THR A 36 7.64 4.17 -7.68
C THR A 36 6.42 5.01 -7.28
N ALA A 37 6.62 6.11 -6.57
CA ALA A 37 5.55 7.02 -6.20
C ALA A 37 4.86 7.65 -7.43
N ALA A 38 5.61 7.98 -8.48
CA ALA A 38 5.04 8.47 -9.75
C ALA A 38 4.15 7.41 -10.42
N GLY A 39 4.55 6.13 -10.37
CA GLY A 39 3.73 5.01 -10.83
C GLY A 39 2.41 4.89 -10.05
N ILE A 40 2.46 4.96 -8.71
CA ILE A 40 1.29 4.95 -7.84
C ILE A 40 0.38 6.15 -8.16
N LYS A 41 0.95 7.35 -8.36
CA LYS A 41 0.20 8.54 -8.75
C LYS A 41 -0.58 8.34 -10.07
N LYS A 42 0.00 7.67 -11.06
CA LYS A 42 -0.67 7.33 -12.32
C LYS A 42 -1.80 6.34 -12.11
N ILE A 43 -1.63 5.32 -11.27
CA ILE A 43 -2.68 4.36 -10.92
C ILE A 43 -3.87 5.08 -10.28
N LEU A 44 -3.63 5.97 -9.32
CA LEU A 44 -4.69 6.76 -8.68
C LEU A 44 -5.43 7.65 -9.69
N ALA A 45 -4.73 8.21 -10.68
CA ALA A 45 -5.35 9.02 -11.72
C ALA A 45 -6.24 8.16 -12.65
N GLU A 46 -5.78 6.96 -13.05
CA GLU A 46 -6.58 6.03 -13.86
C GLU A 46 -7.83 5.56 -13.10
N LEU A 47 -7.70 5.21 -11.82
CA LEU A 47 -8.86 4.84 -10.99
C LEU A 47 -9.86 5.98 -10.89
N LYS A 48 -9.40 7.22 -10.64
CA LYS A 48 -10.31 8.37 -10.61
C LYS A 48 -11.04 8.58 -11.92
N LYS A 49 -10.38 8.36 -13.06
CA LYS A 49 -10.98 8.51 -14.40
C LYS A 49 -12.05 7.45 -14.65
N ARG A 50 -11.78 6.20 -14.28
CA ARG A 50 -12.64 5.05 -14.61
C ARG A 50 -13.70 4.78 -13.55
N LEU A 51 -13.39 5.05 -12.30
CA LEU A 51 -14.23 4.82 -11.12
C LEU A 51 -14.37 6.12 -10.30
N PRO A 52 -15.01 7.18 -10.85
CA PRO A 52 -14.98 8.53 -10.25
C PRO A 52 -15.65 8.63 -8.88
N LYS A 53 -16.56 7.69 -8.56
CA LYS A 53 -17.29 7.63 -7.29
C LYS A 53 -16.61 6.75 -6.22
N THR A 54 -15.66 5.89 -6.64
CA THR A 54 -14.96 4.98 -5.74
C THR A 54 -14.02 5.74 -4.81
N LYS A 55 -14.11 5.45 -3.52
CA LYS A 55 -13.09 5.86 -2.53
C LYS A 55 -11.87 4.95 -2.69
N VAL A 56 -10.68 5.49 -2.46
CA VAL A 56 -9.43 4.72 -2.49
C VAL A 56 -8.77 4.76 -1.13
N LEU A 57 -8.50 3.60 -0.56
CA LEU A 57 -7.62 3.44 0.59
C LEU A 57 -6.24 3.01 0.08
N LEU A 58 -5.30 3.94 0.08
CA LEU A 58 -3.91 3.69 -0.26
C LEU A 58 -3.17 3.30 1.01
N LEU A 59 -2.67 2.07 1.07
CA LEU A 59 -1.82 1.62 2.17
C LEU A 59 -0.37 2.03 1.93
N ALA A 60 0.35 2.23 3.01
CA ALA A 60 1.81 2.28 2.96
C ALA A 60 2.36 0.98 2.35
N VAL A 61 3.41 1.07 1.56
CA VAL A 61 4.18 -0.10 1.12
C VAL A 61 4.74 -0.79 2.35
N PHE A 62 4.50 -2.09 2.47
CA PHE A 62 4.86 -2.86 3.67
C PHE A 62 6.37 -2.87 3.93
N PRO A 63 6.76 -3.09 5.20
CA PRO A 63 8.16 -3.20 5.54
C PRO A 63 8.79 -4.39 4.80
N ARG A 64 10.05 -4.26 4.44
CA ARG A 64 10.84 -5.28 3.77
C ARG A 64 12.23 -5.34 4.38
N GLY A 65 12.79 -6.56 4.51
CA GLY A 65 14.04 -6.76 5.24
C GLY A 65 13.86 -6.79 6.76
N ALA A 66 14.88 -7.27 7.47
CA ALA A 66 14.77 -7.54 8.90
C ALA A 66 14.73 -6.28 9.76
N THR A 67 15.57 -5.30 9.46
CA THR A 67 15.80 -4.14 10.32
C THR A 67 15.55 -2.81 9.59
N THR A 68 15.54 -1.73 10.34
CA THR A 68 15.44 -0.36 9.81
C THR A 68 16.61 0.03 8.90
N ASP A 69 17.77 -0.64 9.06
CA ASP A 69 18.96 -0.37 8.28
C ASP A 69 19.01 -1.06 6.92
N ASP A 70 18.13 -2.02 6.70
CA ASP A 70 18.00 -2.69 5.41
C ASP A 70 17.78 -1.68 4.28
N LYS A 71 18.56 -1.81 3.20
CA LYS A 71 18.50 -0.91 2.05
C LYS A 71 17.09 -0.86 1.43
N LEU A 72 16.44 -2.01 1.29
CA LEU A 72 15.13 -2.10 0.67
C LEU A 72 14.04 -1.53 1.58
N ARG A 73 14.21 -1.66 2.93
CA ARG A 73 13.37 -1.00 3.92
C ARG A 73 13.45 0.53 3.78
N LYS A 74 14.66 1.07 3.65
CA LYS A 74 14.86 2.52 3.46
C LYS A 74 14.19 3.04 2.19
N ILE A 75 14.22 2.28 1.08
CA ILE A 75 13.52 2.63 -0.16
C ILE A 75 12.00 2.67 0.07
N ASN A 76 11.40 1.62 0.69
CA ASN A 76 9.95 1.59 0.98
C ASN A 76 9.54 2.74 1.90
N THR A 77 10.34 3.05 2.91
CA THR A 77 10.12 4.22 3.79
C THR A 77 10.11 5.52 2.99
N GLY A 78 11.04 5.67 2.05
CA GLY A 78 11.09 6.82 1.13
C GLY A 78 9.83 6.94 0.27
N ILE A 79 9.38 5.82 -0.31
CA ILE A 79 8.11 5.77 -1.06
C ILE A 79 6.95 6.24 -0.18
N ASN A 80 6.84 5.70 1.03
CA ASN A 80 5.75 6.00 1.96
C ASN A 80 5.70 7.48 2.37
N LYS A 81 6.85 8.13 2.55
CA LYS A 81 6.93 9.59 2.79
C LYS A 81 6.32 10.41 1.65
N ILE A 82 6.45 9.94 0.41
CA ILE A 82 5.92 10.63 -0.77
C ILE A 82 4.43 10.35 -0.93
N ILE A 83 4.03 9.07 -0.92
CA ILE A 83 2.65 8.67 -1.24
C ILE A 83 1.65 9.06 -0.14
N ARG A 84 2.08 9.23 1.11
CA ARG A 84 1.26 9.81 2.20
C ARG A 84 0.63 11.15 1.79
N LYS A 85 1.35 11.96 1.03
CA LYS A 85 0.86 13.26 0.54
C LYS A 85 -0.30 13.13 -0.45
N PHE A 86 -0.54 11.93 -1.01
CA PHE A 86 -1.64 11.69 -1.95
C PHE A 86 -3.01 11.65 -1.29
N ALA A 87 -3.09 11.51 0.05
CA ALA A 87 -4.32 11.68 0.83
C ALA A 87 -4.94 13.08 0.74
N LYS A 88 -4.21 14.08 0.25
CA LYS A 88 -4.77 15.42 -0.06
C LYS A 88 -5.71 15.40 -1.27
N ARG A 89 -5.75 14.31 -2.03
CA ARG A 89 -6.63 14.18 -3.20
C ARG A 89 -8.03 13.77 -2.77
N LYS A 90 -9.04 14.31 -3.46
CA LYS A 90 -10.44 13.94 -3.23
C LYS A 90 -10.62 12.42 -3.41
N ASN A 91 -11.31 11.80 -2.47
CA ASN A 91 -11.61 10.37 -2.41
C ASN A 91 -10.39 9.45 -2.19
N VAL A 92 -9.22 9.96 -1.83
CA VAL A 92 -8.05 9.16 -1.46
C VAL A 92 -7.78 9.31 0.03
N SER A 93 -7.72 8.20 0.73
CA SER A 93 -7.24 8.10 2.12
C SER A 93 -5.91 7.34 2.12
N PHE A 94 -5.01 7.69 3.02
CA PHE A 94 -3.76 6.96 3.24
C PHE A 94 -3.76 6.33 4.63
N LEU A 95 -3.34 5.08 4.72
CA LEU A 95 -3.21 4.36 5.99
C LEU A 95 -1.84 3.67 6.04
N ASP A 96 -1.12 3.91 7.12
CA ASP A 96 0.14 3.24 7.43
C ASP A 96 -0.08 2.26 8.57
N ILE A 97 -0.13 0.97 8.23
CA ILE A 97 -0.25 -0.13 9.20
C ILE A 97 1.09 -0.81 9.49
N ASN A 98 2.20 -0.28 8.96
CA ASN A 98 3.51 -0.89 9.10
C ASN A 98 3.93 -1.10 10.57
N PRO A 99 3.63 -0.18 11.52
CA PRO A 99 3.93 -0.42 12.93
C PRO A 99 3.34 -1.71 13.49
N THR A 100 2.20 -2.17 12.96
CA THR A 100 1.58 -3.43 13.39
C THR A 100 2.46 -4.66 13.12
N PHE A 101 3.30 -4.63 12.10
CA PHE A 101 4.18 -5.73 11.70
C PHE A 101 5.54 -5.74 12.38
N LEU A 102 5.87 -4.66 13.07
CA LEU A 102 7.21 -4.41 13.60
C LEU A 102 7.20 -4.51 15.12
N ASP A 103 8.34 -4.91 15.69
CA ASP A 103 8.58 -4.80 17.13
C ASP A 103 8.94 -3.35 17.53
N ASP A 104 9.17 -3.14 18.82
CA ASP A 104 9.49 -1.81 19.40
C ASP A 104 10.80 -1.22 18.83
N ASP A 105 11.72 -2.06 18.38
CA ASP A 105 12.98 -1.66 17.73
C ASP A 105 12.81 -1.44 16.21
N GLY A 106 11.61 -1.67 15.68
CA GLY A 106 11.30 -1.52 14.26
C GLY A 106 11.74 -2.72 13.40
N ASN A 107 12.03 -3.87 14.00
CA ASN A 107 12.41 -5.07 13.28
C ASN A 107 11.18 -5.84 12.80
N LEU A 108 11.32 -6.54 11.68
CA LEU A 108 10.31 -7.40 11.10
C LEU A 108 10.59 -8.86 11.47
N SER A 109 9.64 -9.49 12.18
CA SER A 109 9.75 -10.90 12.55
C SER A 109 9.42 -11.83 11.38
N LYS A 110 10.17 -12.95 11.30
CA LYS A 110 9.85 -14.05 10.38
C LYS A 110 8.53 -14.77 10.72
N ASP A 111 8.03 -14.64 11.95
CA ASP A 111 6.70 -15.15 12.31
C ASP A 111 5.56 -14.36 11.65
N VAL A 112 5.84 -13.13 11.23
CA VAL A 112 4.88 -12.28 10.51
C VAL A 112 5.05 -12.40 9.02
N MET A 113 6.32 -12.34 8.55
CA MET A 113 6.71 -12.48 7.14
C MET A 113 7.93 -13.39 7.05
N PRO A 114 7.77 -14.70 6.77
CA PRO A 114 8.86 -15.69 6.83
C PRO A 114 10.07 -15.37 5.95
N ASP A 115 9.84 -14.78 4.81
CA ASP A 115 10.87 -14.31 3.87
C ASP A 115 11.17 -12.80 4.01
N LEU A 116 10.69 -12.17 5.09
CA LEU A 116 10.80 -10.73 5.35
C LEU A 116 10.19 -9.85 4.24
N LEU A 117 9.18 -10.35 3.55
CA LEU A 117 8.51 -9.67 2.44
C LEU A 117 7.03 -10.01 2.34
N HIS A 118 6.67 -11.30 2.35
CA HIS A 118 5.31 -11.78 2.17
C HIS A 118 4.68 -12.15 3.51
N PRO A 119 3.52 -11.55 3.85
CA PRO A 119 2.79 -11.94 5.05
C PRO A 119 2.44 -13.43 5.04
N HIS A 120 2.61 -14.10 6.17
CA HIS A 120 2.06 -15.41 6.47
C HIS A 120 0.66 -15.25 7.10
N GLU A 121 -0.01 -16.32 7.50
CA GLU A 121 -1.35 -16.29 8.11
C GLU A 121 -1.46 -15.23 9.22
N LYS A 122 -0.51 -15.23 10.16
CA LYS A 122 -0.44 -14.23 11.25
C LYS A 122 -0.35 -12.81 10.70
N GLY A 123 0.52 -12.57 9.71
CA GLY A 123 0.69 -11.26 9.08
C GLY A 123 -0.57 -10.80 8.34
N TYR A 124 -1.28 -11.70 7.66
CA TYR A 124 -2.55 -11.37 7.03
C TYR A 124 -3.65 -11.03 8.05
N ARG A 125 -3.71 -11.73 9.19
CA ARG A 125 -4.64 -11.41 10.27
C ARG A 125 -4.38 -10.02 10.83
N MET A 126 -3.12 -9.73 11.16
CA MET A 126 -2.68 -8.40 11.63
C MET A 126 -3.04 -7.30 10.61
N TRP A 127 -2.84 -7.56 9.31
CA TRP A 127 -3.21 -6.64 8.25
C TRP A 127 -4.72 -6.38 8.25
N ALA A 128 -5.54 -7.42 8.28
CA ALA A 128 -7.00 -7.30 8.25
C ALA A 128 -7.51 -6.49 9.44
N GLU A 129 -7.07 -6.83 10.65
CA GLU A 129 -7.46 -6.16 11.89
C GLU A 129 -7.05 -4.67 11.89
N ALA A 130 -5.83 -4.37 11.46
CA ALA A 130 -5.33 -2.99 11.44
C ALA A 130 -6.07 -2.08 10.44
N MET A 131 -6.58 -2.64 9.34
CA MET A 131 -7.24 -1.83 8.31
C MET A 131 -8.77 -1.76 8.51
N GLU A 132 -9.37 -2.71 9.24
CA GLU A 132 -10.82 -2.84 9.39
C GLU A 132 -11.52 -1.56 9.87
N PRO A 133 -11.05 -0.85 10.94
CA PRO A 133 -11.70 0.38 11.39
C PRO A 133 -11.79 1.45 10.30
N THR A 134 -10.71 1.58 9.51
CA THR A 134 -10.66 2.54 8.41
C THR A 134 -11.60 2.13 7.27
N ILE A 135 -11.68 0.85 6.95
CA ILE A 135 -12.62 0.32 5.94
C ILE A 135 -14.05 0.60 6.37
N LYS A 136 -14.44 0.27 7.60
CA LYS A 136 -15.79 0.54 8.15
C LYS A 136 -16.14 2.02 7.98
N LYS A 137 -15.27 2.92 8.43
CA LYS A 137 -15.46 4.37 8.28
C LYS A 137 -15.64 4.80 6.82
N LEU A 138 -14.83 4.28 5.91
CA LEU A 138 -14.91 4.64 4.48
C LEU A 138 -16.14 4.06 3.79
N MET A 139 -16.64 2.92 4.27
CA MET A 139 -17.84 2.27 3.72
C MET A 139 -19.15 2.87 4.24
N GLY A 140 -19.11 3.75 5.24
CA GLY A 140 -20.27 4.44 5.79
C GLY A 140 -20.90 3.70 6.98
N GLY A 141 -20.08 2.90 7.69
CA GLY A 141 -20.41 2.32 9.01
C GLY A 141 -20.06 3.26 10.12
#